data_ca6e93f081e6a88dfe7e3d6695c745fa
#
_entry.id   ca6e93f081e6a88dfe7e3d6695c745fa
#
_cell.length_a   1.000
_cell.length_b   1.000
_cell.length_c   1.000
_cell.angle_alpha   90.00
_cell.angle_beta   90.00
_cell.angle_gamma   90.00
#
_symmetry.space_group_name_H-M   'P 1'
#
loop_
_entity.id
_entity.type
_entity.pdbx_description
1 polymer ?
#
loop_
_entity_poly.entity_id
_entity_poly.type
_entity_poly.pdbx_seq_one_letter_code
_entity_poly.pdbx_strand_id
1 'polypeptide(L)'
;MIVADGRILRNYSLQVNEGSLTGESVNVEKNEEVLPEEVPLADRKNMVFSGSFVTYGRAEVLVTATGMETELGKIAGLMNQTKERKTPLQISLDSFSKKLAILIMAICALVFCLGIYRKMPVIDAMMFAVALAVAAIPEALGSIVTIVQAMGSRRMAKEHAIVKELKAVESLGCVSVICSDKTGTLTQNKMHVEEVYLNGMTYKPDELTLESSLQRHFLYNAILNNDASITDGKVLGDPTESALLEMFHEVRLNQDRTENVGQLTIQEETIRNMIPRLEEIPFDSERKCMSSKYRLRGEEEIIFTKGAVDILLNRCINVAYEEEIRPMDNVEIAKIQKQNQHFSENGLRVLAFACKKSGGELTVEKENGLTFLGLAAMADPPREESIQAVADAKRAGIRTVMITGDHKITAVAIAKRIGIYEEGNLALTGTELDACPEKELEEKIDKISVYARVSPEHKIRIVKAWQKRGNIVSMTGDGVNDAPALKQADIGVAMGITGTEVAKDAAAMILTDDNFATIITVSYTHLTLPTT
;
A
#
# COMPACT_ATOMS: atom_id res chain seq x y z
N MET A 1 10.00 1.22 -20.59
CA MET A 1 10.50 1.87 -19.36
C MET A 1 11.07 3.23 -19.71
N ILE A 2 10.74 4.27 -18.95
CA ILE A 2 11.25 5.65 -19.11
C ILE A 2 12.63 5.73 -18.44
N VAL A 3 13.58 6.36 -19.10
CA VAL A 3 15.01 6.37 -18.69
C VAL A 3 15.50 7.69 -18.10
N ALA A 4 14.67 8.74 -18.14
CA ALA A 4 14.99 10.08 -17.66
C ALA A 4 13.73 10.80 -17.22
N ASP A 5 13.84 11.82 -16.36
CA ASP A 5 12.72 12.68 -16.06
C ASP A 5 12.52 13.72 -17.16
N GLY A 6 11.28 14.05 -17.46
CA GLY A 6 11.00 14.99 -18.53
C GLY A 6 9.62 15.62 -18.48
N ARG A 7 9.54 16.83 -19.07
CA ARG A 7 8.32 17.60 -19.26
C ARG A 7 7.65 17.19 -20.57
N ILE A 8 6.38 16.84 -20.53
CA ILE A 8 5.60 16.50 -21.71
C ILE A 8 5.35 17.77 -22.53
N LEU A 9 5.70 17.73 -23.81
CA LEU A 9 5.47 18.79 -24.78
C LEU A 9 4.26 18.51 -25.65
N ARG A 10 4.08 17.23 -26.04
CA ARG A 10 2.91 16.75 -26.79
C ARG A 10 2.49 15.40 -26.24
N ASN A 11 1.21 15.23 -26.00
CA ASN A 11 0.62 14.02 -25.46
C ASN A 11 -0.30 13.35 -26.50
N TYR A 12 -0.23 12.02 -26.59
CA TYR A 12 -1.08 11.20 -27.44
C TYR A 12 -1.61 10.05 -26.58
N SER A 13 -2.53 10.39 -25.67
CA SER A 13 -3.16 9.47 -24.70
C SER A 13 -2.15 8.65 -23.89
N LEU A 14 -1.07 9.29 -23.45
CA LEU A 14 -0.02 8.62 -22.66
C LEU A 14 -0.56 8.22 -21.29
N GLN A 15 -0.45 6.94 -20.97
CA GLN A 15 -0.64 6.39 -19.63
C GLN A 15 0.64 5.76 -19.12
N VAL A 16 0.97 6.04 -17.87
CA VAL A 16 2.22 5.60 -17.25
C VAL A 16 1.93 4.96 -15.89
N ASN A 17 2.52 3.81 -15.65
CA ASN A 17 2.56 3.24 -14.31
C ASN A 17 3.75 3.83 -13.55
N GLU A 18 3.47 4.57 -12.49
CA GLU A 18 4.46 5.24 -11.63
C GLU A 18 4.56 4.58 -10.24
N GLY A 19 4.00 3.39 -10.09
CA GLY A 19 3.92 2.68 -8.81
C GLY A 19 5.27 2.52 -8.11
N SER A 20 6.36 2.37 -8.86
CA SER A 20 7.70 2.32 -8.28
C SER A 20 8.12 3.60 -7.54
N LEU A 21 7.58 4.76 -7.92
CA LEU A 21 7.89 6.06 -7.30
C LEU A 21 6.84 6.53 -6.31
N THR A 22 5.57 6.29 -6.62
CA THR A 22 4.42 6.79 -5.83
C THR A 22 3.89 5.75 -4.84
N GLY A 23 4.15 4.46 -5.07
CA GLY A 23 3.56 3.34 -4.33
C GLY A 23 2.14 2.98 -4.78
N GLU A 24 1.61 3.66 -5.81
CA GLU A 24 0.25 3.44 -6.30
C GLU A 24 0.28 2.65 -7.62
N SER A 25 -0.40 1.50 -7.65
CA SER A 25 -0.39 0.60 -8.83
C SER A 25 -1.29 1.08 -9.98
N VAL A 26 -2.04 2.16 -9.79
CA VAL A 26 -2.96 2.69 -10.79
C VAL A 26 -2.18 3.43 -11.88
N ASN A 27 -2.53 3.18 -13.16
CA ASN A 27 -1.97 3.92 -14.28
C ASN A 27 -2.38 5.39 -14.22
N VAL A 28 -1.39 6.29 -14.36
CA VAL A 28 -1.59 7.72 -14.37
C VAL A 28 -1.68 8.20 -15.80
N GLU A 29 -2.78 8.83 -16.15
CA GLU A 29 -2.92 9.52 -17.42
C GLU A 29 -2.19 10.85 -17.40
N LYS A 30 -1.41 11.10 -18.44
CA LYS A 30 -0.57 12.29 -18.57
C LYS A 30 -1.20 13.32 -19.47
N ASN A 31 -0.88 14.60 -19.23
CA ASN A 31 -1.34 15.72 -20.03
C ASN A 31 -0.24 16.77 -20.27
N GLU A 32 -0.55 17.82 -21.02
CA GLU A 32 0.37 18.92 -21.35
C GLU A 32 0.14 20.17 -20.51
N GLU A 33 -0.85 20.17 -19.61
CA GLU A 33 -1.29 21.35 -18.89
C GLU A 33 -0.19 21.93 -18.00
N VAL A 34 -0.24 23.24 -17.81
CA VAL A 34 0.63 23.94 -16.86
C VAL A 34 0.05 23.77 -15.47
N LEU A 35 0.79 23.09 -14.61
CA LEU A 35 0.40 22.89 -13.22
C LEU A 35 0.85 24.06 -12.35
N PRO A 36 0.14 24.36 -11.24
CA PRO A 36 0.58 25.30 -10.23
C PRO A 36 1.95 24.91 -9.66
N GLU A 37 2.66 25.87 -9.07
CA GLU A 37 3.87 25.58 -8.31
C GLU A 37 3.56 24.66 -7.12
N GLU A 38 4.54 23.82 -6.72
CA GLU A 38 4.48 22.94 -5.53
C GLU A 38 3.42 21.81 -5.58
N VAL A 39 3.14 21.27 -6.76
CA VAL A 39 2.30 20.07 -6.89
C VAL A 39 3.08 18.82 -6.44
N PRO A 40 2.52 17.95 -5.57
CA PRO A 40 3.12 16.68 -5.18
C PRO A 40 3.52 15.82 -6.37
N LEU A 41 4.54 14.97 -6.21
CA LEU A 41 5.09 14.13 -7.28
C LEU A 41 4.00 13.31 -8.01
N ALA A 42 3.12 12.66 -7.25
CA ALA A 42 2.04 11.83 -7.78
C ALA A 42 1.00 12.62 -8.61
N ASP A 43 0.89 13.93 -8.40
CA ASP A 43 -0.07 14.79 -9.09
C ASP A 43 0.54 15.55 -10.29
N ARG A 44 1.85 15.36 -10.58
CA ARG A 44 2.55 15.97 -11.72
C ARG A 44 2.22 15.27 -13.03
N LYS A 45 0.98 15.43 -13.50
CA LYS A 45 0.48 14.76 -14.72
C LYS A 45 1.17 15.23 -16.00
N ASN A 46 1.85 16.36 -15.97
CA ASN A 46 2.56 16.94 -17.11
C ASN A 46 4.03 16.54 -17.20
N MET A 47 4.48 15.60 -16.38
CA MET A 47 5.83 15.06 -16.36
C MET A 47 5.83 13.54 -16.46
N VAL A 48 6.95 13.00 -16.91
CA VAL A 48 7.28 11.58 -16.86
C VAL A 48 8.55 11.39 -16.03
N PHE A 49 8.68 10.25 -15.38
CA PHE A 49 9.77 9.98 -14.44
C PHE A 49 10.55 8.72 -14.82
N SER A 50 11.85 8.78 -14.58
CA SER A 50 12.77 7.63 -14.75
C SER A 50 12.30 6.45 -13.89
N GLY A 51 12.38 5.24 -14.45
CA GLY A 51 11.94 4.00 -13.77
C GLY A 51 10.47 3.65 -13.94
N SER A 52 9.64 4.55 -14.47
CA SER A 52 8.22 4.30 -14.75
C SER A 52 8.02 3.55 -16.06
N PHE A 53 6.85 2.90 -16.21
CA PHE A 53 6.52 2.12 -17.40
C PHE A 53 5.38 2.78 -18.18
N VAL A 54 5.57 2.96 -19.49
CA VAL A 54 4.48 3.35 -20.39
C VAL A 54 3.57 2.14 -20.59
N THR A 55 2.31 2.29 -20.25
CA THR A 55 1.29 1.25 -20.38
C THR A 55 0.42 1.45 -21.62
N TYR A 56 0.23 2.70 -22.05
CA TYR A 56 -0.52 3.06 -23.23
C TYR A 56 -0.05 4.38 -23.83
N GLY A 57 -0.27 4.59 -25.14
CA GLY A 57 -0.03 5.86 -25.83
C GLY A 57 1.43 6.20 -26.07
N ARG A 58 1.68 7.47 -26.38
CA ARG A 58 3.01 8.04 -26.64
C ARG A 58 3.04 9.53 -26.32
N ALA A 59 4.23 10.09 -26.12
CA ALA A 59 4.41 11.53 -25.96
C ALA A 59 5.76 12.00 -26.50
N GLU A 60 5.85 13.29 -26.81
CA GLU A 60 7.11 13.99 -27.01
C GLU A 60 7.49 14.67 -25.69
N VAL A 61 8.71 14.42 -25.23
CA VAL A 61 9.14 14.81 -23.88
C VAL A 61 10.45 15.59 -23.98
N LEU A 62 10.53 16.74 -23.32
CA LEU A 62 11.76 17.44 -23.06
C LEU A 62 12.41 16.87 -21.80
N VAL A 63 13.60 16.27 -21.94
CA VAL A 63 14.35 15.75 -20.79
C VAL A 63 14.77 16.90 -19.88
N THR A 64 14.39 16.81 -18.59
CA THR A 64 14.66 17.83 -17.57
C THR A 64 15.71 17.40 -16.56
N ALA A 65 15.83 16.08 -16.29
CA ALA A 65 16.84 15.55 -15.39
C ALA A 65 17.27 14.14 -15.81
N THR A 66 18.54 13.80 -15.53
CA THR A 66 19.15 12.50 -15.80
C THR A 66 19.98 12.00 -14.64
N GLY A 67 20.18 10.68 -14.55
CA GLY A 67 21.04 10.05 -13.55
C GLY A 67 20.61 10.40 -12.11
N MET A 68 21.55 10.89 -11.32
CA MET A 68 21.30 11.21 -9.89
C MET A 68 20.41 12.44 -9.66
N GLU A 69 20.15 13.24 -10.70
CA GLU A 69 19.25 14.39 -10.60
C GLU A 69 17.78 14.04 -10.84
N THR A 70 17.48 12.83 -11.36
CA THR A 70 16.12 12.31 -11.48
C THR A 70 15.49 12.08 -10.10
N GLU A 71 14.17 12.00 -10.03
CA GLU A 71 13.47 11.67 -8.77
C GLU A 71 13.95 10.31 -8.22
N LEU A 72 14.14 9.31 -9.10
CA LEU A 72 14.74 8.03 -8.73
C LEU A 72 16.18 8.18 -8.22
N GLY A 73 16.98 9.05 -8.85
CA GLY A 73 18.35 9.35 -8.43
C GLY A 73 18.40 10.04 -7.05
N LYS A 74 17.47 10.93 -6.76
CA LYS A 74 17.33 11.55 -5.42
C LYS A 74 17.04 10.50 -4.35
N ILE A 75 16.13 9.54 -4.63
CA ILE A 75 15.85 8.41 -3.73
C ILE A 75 17.14 7.63 -3.42
N ALA A 76 17.92 7.29 -4.45
CA ALA A 76 19.21 6.63 -4.27
C ALA A 76 20.20 7.46 -3.45
N GLY A 77 20.21 8.79 -3.64
CA GLY A 77 20.99 9.74 -2.85
C GLY A 77 20.62 9.73 -1.36
N LEU A 78 19.33 9.71 -1.06
CA LEU A 78 18.81 9.62 0.31
C LEU A 78 19.24 8.31 0.99
N MET A 79 19.21 7.18 0.27
CA MET A 79 19.69 5.90 0.80
C MET A 79 21.17 5.94 1.17
N ASN A 80 22.02 6.61 0.37
CA ASN A 80 23.45 6.71 0.63
C ASN A 80 23.80 7.63 1.81
N GLN A 81 22.95 8.58 2.16
CA GLN A 81 23.13 9.49 3.29
C GLN A 81 22.69 8.92 4.64
N THR A 82 21.94 7.81 4.62
CA THR A 82 21.41 7.19 5.83
C THR A 82 22.52 6.50 6.61
N LYS A 83 22.68 6.86 7.89
CA LYS A 83 23.67 6.27 8.81
C LYS A 83 23.02 5.19 9.66
N GLU A 84 23.70 4.06 9.79
CA GLU A 84 23.31 2.99 10.68
C GLU A 84 23.36 3.43 12.15
N ARG A 85 22.35 3.03 12.92
CA ARG A 85 22.27 3.26 14.37
C ARG A 85 22.71 1.99 15.10
N LYS A 86 23.28 2.19 16.30
CA LYS A 86 23.57 1.07 17.21
C LYS A 86 22.27 0.53 17.79
N THR A 87 22.19 -0.78 17.92
CA THR A 87 21.05 -1.44 18.57
C THR A 87 21.06 -1.20 20.09
N PRO A 88 19.91 -1.37 20.80
CA PRO A 88 19.83 -1.26 22.26
C PRO A 88 20.83 -2.18 22.98
N LEU A 89 21.00 -3.42 22.50
CA LEU A 89 21.96 -4.36 23.05
C LEU A 89 23.40 -3.88 22.85
N GLN A 90 23.74 -3.39 21.64
CA GLN A 90 25.07 -2.85 21.38
C GLN A 90 25.39 -1.68 22.32
N ILE A 91 24.43 -0.76 22.55
CA ILE A 91 24.60 0.35 23.49
C ILE A 91 24.81 -0.18 24.92
N SER A 92 24.02 -1.17 25.33
CA SER A 92 24.11 -1.79 26.64
C SER A 92 25.43 -2.52 26.84
N LEU A 93 25.89 -3.30 25.82
CA LEU A 93 27.16 -4.02 25.84
C LEU A 93 28.35 -3.03 25.86
N ASP A 94 28.32 -1.95 25.09
CA ASP A 94 29.32 -0.89 25.11
C ASP A 94 29.44 -0.26 26.52
N SER A 95 28.27 0.03 27.13
CA SER A 95 28.22 0.59 28.49
C SER A 95 28.75 -0.40 29.54
N PHE A 96 28.34 -1.67 29.45
CA PHE A 96 28.82 -2.74 30.31
C PHE A 96 30.33 -2.92 30.17
N SER A 97 30.85 -3.02 28.94
CA SER A 97 32.26 -3.19 28.64
C SER A 97 33.11 -2.05 29.21
N LYS A 98 32.65 -0.79 29.09
CA LYS A 98 33.31 0.38 29.68
C LYS A 98 33.36 0.30 31.19
N LYS A 99 32.26 -0.03 31.87
CA LYS A 99 32.20 -0.17 33.33
C LYS A 99 33.09 -1.31 33.81
N LEU A 100 33.05 -2.43 33.07
CA LEU A 100 33.90 -3.60 33.40
C LEU A 100 35.39 -3.28 33.23
N ALA A 101 35.76 -2.59 32.13
CA ALA A 101 37.14 -2.16 31.90
C ALA A 101 37.67 -1.27 33.04
N ILE A 102 36.86 -0.30 33.51
CA ILE A 102 37.23 0.56 34.64
C ILE A 102 37.41 -0.25 35.92
N LEU A 103 36.51 -1.20 36.19
CA LEU A 103 36.62 -2.10 37.36
C LEU A 103 37.88 -2.95 37.30
N ILE A 104 38.15 -3.58 36.15
CA ILE A 104 39.37 -4.39 35.94
C ILE A 104 40.62 -3.54 36.15
N MET A 105 40.69 -2.35 35.57
CA MET A 105 41.81 -1.42 35.74
C MET A 105 42.03 -1.05 37.21
N ALA A 106 40.96 -0.79 37.98
CA ALA A 106 41.03 -0.49 39.38
C ALA A 106 41.58 -1.69 40.20
N ILE A 107 41.09 -2.90 39.90
CA ILE A 107 41.58 -4.15 40.54
C ILE A 107 43.05 -4.41 40.19
N CYS A 108 43.44 -4.25 38.92
CA CYS A 108 44.81 -4.42 38.48
C CYS A 108 45.76 -3.41 39.15
N ALA A 109 45.34 -2.14 39.28
CA ALA A 109 46.11 -1.13 39.99
C ALA A 109 46.28 -1.48 41.49
N LEU A 110 45.20 -1.97 42.13
CA LEU A 110 45.25 -2.39 43.53
C LEU A 110 46.20 -3.58 43.68
N VAL A 111 46.11 -4.61 42.81
CA VAL A 111 46.98 -5.80 42.85
C VAL A 111 48.43 -5.42 42.58
N PHE A 112 48.69 -4.52 41.63
CA PHE A 112 50.02 -4.01 41.37
C PHE A 112 50.60 -3.29 42.62
N CYS A 113 49.84 -2.38 43.24
CA CYS A 113 50.25 -1.69 44.45
C CYS A 113 50.54 -2.66 45.63
N LEU A 114 49.70 -3.68 45.80
CA LEU A 114 49.90 -4.73 46.80
C LEU A 114 51.16 -5.58 46.52
N GLY A 115 51.45 -5.87 45.24
CA GLY A 115 52.68 -6.54 44.82
C GLY A 115 53.93 -5.76 45.22
N ILE A 116 53.94 -4.45 44.94
CA ILE A 116 55.02 -3.55 45.33
C ILE A 116 55.16 -3.49 46.87
N TYR A 117 54.01 -3.37 47.57
CA TYR A 117 54.01 -3.34 49.04
C TYR A 117 54.63 -4.65 49.64
N ARG A 118 54.38 -5.78 48.99
CA ARG A 118 54.98 -7.08 49.38
C ARG A 118 56.41 -7.26 48.91
N LYS A 119 57.08 -6.24 48.39
CA LYS A 119 58.45 -6.21 47.87
C LYS A 119 58.73 -7.18 46.70
N MET A 120 57.66 -7.43 45.86
CA MET A 120 57.85 -8.12 44.58
C MET A 120 58.66 -7.24 43.63
N PRO A 121 59.47 -7.79 42.71
CA PRO A 121 60.08 -7.02 41.62
C PRO A 121 59.00 -6.33 40.82
N VAL A 122 59.22 -5.07 40.44
CA VAL A 122 58.23 -4.24 39.74
C VAL A 122 57.73 -4.88 38.45
N ILE A 123 58.63 -5.55 37.72
CA ILE A 123 58.32 -6.26 36.48
C ILE A 123 57.35 -7.41 36.73
N ASP A 124 57.59 -8.21 37.79
CA ASP A 124 56.75 -9.36 38.13
C ASP A 124 55.37 -8.92 38.62
N ALA A 125 55.30 -7.86 39.44
CA ALA A 125 54.02 -7.26 39.85
C ALA A 125 53.22 -6.71 38.67
N MET A 126 53.90 -6.08 37.70
CA MET A 126 53.27 -5.59 36.48
C MET A 126 52.81 -6.73 35.58
N MET A 127 53.63 -7.75 35.37
CA MET A 127 53.23 -8.94 34.59
C MET A 127 52.01 -9.65 35.19
N PHE A 128 51.95 -9.76 36.51
CA PHE A 128 50.81 -10.37 37.20
C PHE A 128 49.53 -9.52 37.03
N ALA A 129 49.63 -8.19 37.17
CA ALA A 129 48.50 -7.28 36.94
C ALA A 129 48.00 -7.34 35.49
N VAL A 130 48.90 -7.37 34.51
CA VAL A 130 48.53 -7.51 33.06
C VAL A 130 47.89 -8.87 32.78
N ALA A 131 48.46 -9.96 33.32
CA ALA A 131 47.88 -11.30 33.16
C ALA A 131 46.47 -11.37 33.76
N LEU A 132 46.23 -10.72 34.91
CA LEU A 132 44.92 -10.62 35.52
C LEU A 132 43.96 -9.80 34.64
N ALA A 133 44.41 -8.66 34.05
CA ALA A 133 43.61 -7.86 33.14
C ALA A 133 43.16 -8.66 31.92
N VAL A 134 44.07 -9.40 31.28
CA VAL A 134 43.76 -10.26 30.12
C VAL A 134 42.79 -11.38 30.49
N ALA A 135 43.01 -12.06 31.61
CA ALA A 135 42.14 -13.14 32.08
C ALA A 135 40.72 -12.68 32.45
N ALA A 136 40.54 -11.39 32.80
CA ALA A 136 39.26 -10.83 33.18
C ALA A 136 38.40 -10.35 32.00
N ILE A 137 38.93 -10.34 30.76
CA ILE A 137 38.18 -9.95 29.55
C ILE A 137 37.25 -11.10 29.16
N PRO A 138 35.92 -10.86 29.07
CA PRO A 138 34.96 -11.89 28.70
C PRO A 138 34.93 -12.09 27.16
N GLU A 139 35.93 -12.80 26.62
CA GLU A 139 36.08 -13.04 25.17
C GLU A 139 34.89 -13.78 24.55
N ALA A 140 34.21 -14.63 25.33
CA ALA A 140 33.09 -15.43 24.88
C ALA A 140 31.79 -14.61 24.68
N LEU A 141 31.69 -13.37 25.24
CA LEU A 141 30.45 -12.61 25.23
C LEU A 141 29.95 -12.30 23.82
N GLY A 142 30.83 -11.84 22.92
CA GLY A 142 30.50 -11.58 21.54
C GLY A 142 30.04 -12.83 20.78
N SER A 143 30.72 -13.95 20.99
CA SER A 143 30.36 -15.22 20.34
C SER A 143 29.00 -15.73 20.81
N ILE A 144 28.70 -15.64 22.11
CA ILE A 144 27.38 -16.04 22.65
C ILE A 144 26.27 -15.21 22.05
N VAL A 145 26.44 -13.89 21.99
CA VAL A 145 25.45 -12.98 21.37
C VAL A 145 25.19 -13.37 19.92
N THR A 146 26.23 -13.59 19.12
CA THR A 146 26.10 -14.01 17.72
C THR A 146 25.37 -15.35 17.57
N ILE A 147 25.66 -16.33 18.42
CA ILE A 147 24.99 -17.64 18.42
C ILE A 147 23.49 -17.46 18.73
N VAL A 148 23.14 -16.67 19.75
CA VAL A 148 21.73 -16.40 20.10
C VAL A 148 20.98 -15.71 18.98
N GLN A 149 21.61 -14.70 18.34
CA GLN A 149 21.03 -14.02 17.19
C GLN A 149 20.84 -14.97 15.99
N ALA A 150 21.81 -15.85 15.71
CA ALA A 150 21.69 -16.85 14.65
C ALA A 150 20.57 -17.88 14.94
N MET A 151 20.40 -18.29 16.19
CA MET A 151 19.25 -19.13 16.58
C MET A 151 17.92 -18.41 16.43
N GLY A 152 17.86 -17.13 16.78
CA GLY A 152 16.70 -16.27 16.56
C GLY A 152 16.35 -16.15 15.06
N SER A 153 17.34 -15.85 14.22
CA SER A 153 17.17 -15.77 12.76
C SER A 153 16.60 -17.08 12.17
N ARG A 154 17.08 -18.24 12.64
CA ARG A 154 16.56 -19.55 12.22
C ARG A 154 15.10 -19.77 12.63
N ARG A 155 14.68 -19.26 13.79
CA ARG A 155 13.26 -19.28 14.21
C ARG A 155 12.40 -18.41 13.32
N MET A 156 12.83 -17.17 13.09
CA MET A 156 12.11 -16.21 12.24
C MET A 156 11.92 -16.75 10.82
N ALA A 157 12.95 -17.42 10.26
CA ALA A 157 12.85 -18.04 8.94
C ALA A 157 11.77 -19.13 8.84
N LYS A 158 11.45 -19.82 9.95
CA LYS A 158 10.33 -20.79 10.01
C LYS A 158 8.96 -20.11 10.00
N GLU A 159 8.92 -18.88 10.49
CA GLU A 159 7.73 -18.02 10.51
C GLU A 159 7.73 -17.03 9.32
N HIS A 160 8.26 -17.43 8.16
CA HIS A 160 8.27 -16.65 6.92
C HIS A 160 9.04 -15.31 6.95
N ALA A 161 9.91 -15.09 7.95
CA ALA A 161 10.72 -13.88 8.05
C ALA A 161 12.21 -14.19 7.85
N ILE A 162 12.77 -13.80 6.71
CA ILE A 162 14.20 -13.95 6.38
C ILE A 162 14.94 -12.72 6.87
N VAL A 163 15.87 -12.91 7.79
CA VAL A 163 16.71 -11.85 8.36
C VAL A 163 17.99 -11.75 7.54
N LYS A 164 18.26 -10.57 6.96
CA LYS A 164 19.50 -10.24 6.24
C LYS A 164 20.62 -9.77 7.19
N GLU A 165 20.24 -9.07 8.25
CA GLU A 165 21.17 -8.50 9.22
C GLU A 165 20.86 -9.02 10.62
N LEU A 166 21.81 -9.71 11.26
CA LEU A 166 21.60 -10.33 12.58
C LEU A 166 21.14 -9.33 13.66
N LYS A 167 21.54 -8.05 13.54
CA LYS A 167 21.08 -7.00 14.46
C LYS A 167 19.56 -6.80 14.46
N ALA A 168 18.88 -7.12 13.35
CA ALA A 168 17.41 -6.99 13.25
C ALA A 168 16.68 -7.97 14.17
N VAL A 169 17.27 -9.15 14.46
CA VAL A 169 16.69 -10.16 15.38
C VAL A 169 16.43 -9.57 16.75
N GLU A 170 17.41 -8.84 17.27
CA GLU A 170 17.32 -8.19 18.58
C GLU A 170 16.36 -6.98 18.54
N SER A 171 16.58 -6.11 17.54
CA SER A 171 15.81 -4.87 17.44
C SER A 171 14.30 -5.14 17.31
N LEU A 172 13.92 -6.25 16.65
CA LEU A 172 12.52 -6.64 16.48
C LEU A 172 11.82 -6.92 17.80
N GLY A 173 12.51 -7.54 18.75
CA GLY A 173 12.00 -7.74 20.12
C GLY A 173 11.87 -6.45 20.95
N CYS A 174 12.45 -5.35 20.49
CA CYS A 174 12.41 -4.04 21.15
C CYS A 174 11.51 -3.02 20.43
N VAL A 175 10.83 -3.40 19.33
CA VAL A 175 9.98 -2.51 18.55
C VAL A 175 8.86 -1.94 19.40
N SER A 176 8.73 -0.63 19.38
CA SER A 176 7.64 0.11 20.02
C SER A 176 6.70 0.79 19.02
N VAL A 177 7.18 1.04 17.78
CA VAL A 177 6.38 1.65 16.71
C VAL A 177 6.61 0.90 15.41
N ILE A 178 5.53 0.56 14.72
CA ILE A 178 5.55 0.01 13.36
C ILE A 178 4.96 1.06 12.42
N CYS A 179 5.78 1.62 11.54
CA CYS A 179 5.37 2.45 10.44
C CYS A 179 5.12 1.54 9.23
N SER A 180 3.89 1.43 8.78
CA SER A 180 3.53 0.53 7.69
C SER A 180 3.03 1.29 6.48
N ASP A 181 3.54 0.93 5.29
CA ASP A 181 2.86 1.31 4.06
C ASP A 181 1.49 0.63 4.00
N LYS A 182 0.53 1.26 3.31
CA LYS A 182 -0.82 0.73 3.15
C LYS A 182 -0.87 -0.34 2.07
N THR A 183 -0.48 0.05 0.84
CA THR A 183 -0.68 -0.73 -0.38
C THR A 183 0.24 -1.96 -0.39
N GLY A 184 -0.33 -3.13 -0.71
CA GLY A 184 0.43 -4.39 -0.74
C GLY A 184 0.89 -4.94 0.60
N THR A 185 0.89 -4.12 1.67
CA THR A 185 1.29 -4.50 3.03
C THR A 185 0.09 -4.74 3.94
N LEU A 186 -0.69 -3.68 4.23
CA LEU A 186 -1.90 -3.75 5.07
C LEU A 186 -3.12 -4.15 4.26
N THR A 187 -3.11 -3.89 2.96
CA THR A 187 -4.17 -4.21 2.01
C THR A 187 -3.70 -5.24 0.99
N GLN A 188 -4.66 -5.78 0.21
CA GLN A 188 -4.39 -6.86 -0.75
C GLN A 188 -3.70 -6.39 -2.03
N ASN A 189 -3.61 -5.07 -2.27
CA ASN A 189 -3.19 -4.45 -3.53
C ASN A 189 -4.05 -4.94 -4.71
N LYS A 190 -5.34 -5.10 -4.48
CA LYS A 190 -6.30 -5.60 -5.44
C LYS A 190 -7.64 -4.91 -5.24
N MET A 191 -8.14 -4.25 -6.27
CA MET A 191 -9.46 -3.63 -6.20
C MET A 191 -10.55 -4.70 -6.10
N HIS A 192 -11.53 -4.47 -5.25
CA HIS A 192 -12.68 -5.34 -5.05
C HIS A 192 -13.95 -4.49 -4.95
N VAL A 193 -15.06 -4.95 -5.56
CA VAL A 193 -16.36 -4.29 -5.40
C VAL A 193 -16.94 -4.68 -4.05
N GLU A 194 -17.09 -3.71 -3.15
CA GLU A 194 -17.61 -3.94 -1.82
C GLU A 194 -19.13 -3.78 -1.74
N GLU A 195 -19.64 -2.77 -2.44
CA GLU A 195 -21.06 -2.43 -2.42
C GLU A 195 -21.56 -2.00 -3.80
N VAL A 196 -22.81 -2.32 -4.10
CA VAL A 196 -23.49 -1.93 -5.34
C VAL A 196 -24.81 -1.24 -4.99
N TYR A 197 -25.06 -0.05 -5.56
CA TYR A 197 -26.31 0.68 -5.38
C TYR A 197 -27.19 0.52 -6.61
N LEU A 198 -28.32 -0.15 -6.45
CA LEU A 198 -29.32 -0.42 -7.48
C LEU A 198 -30.71 -0.25 -6.89
N ASN A 199 -31.69 0.13 -7.69
CA ASN A 199 -33.10 0.17 -7.25
C ASN A 199 -33.33 0.98 -5.96
N GLY A 200 -32.50 2.02 -5.71
CA GLY A 200 -32.58 2.81 -4.49
C GLY A 200 -32.07 2.12 -3.22
N MET A 201 -31.46 0.95 -3.33
CA MET A 201 -30.92 0.13 -2.24
C MET A 201 -29.45 -0.22 -2.48
N THR A 202 -28.74 -0.53 -1.39
CA THR A 202 -27.36 -0.99 -1.43
C THR A 202 -27.33 -2.51 -1.22
N TYR A 203 -26.56 -3.19 -2.06
CA TYR A 203 -26.35 -4.64 -2.07
C TYR A 203 -24.86 -4.96 -1.92
N LYS A 204 -24.55 -6.08 -1.32
CA LYS A 204 -23.24 -6.72 -1.47
C LYS A 204 -23.20 -7.52 -2.78
N PRO A 205 -22.02 -7.77 -3.34
CA PRO A 205 -21.89 -8.59 -4.56
C PRO A 205 -22.57 -9.96 -4.47
N ASP A 206 -22.50 -10.61 -3.31
CA ASP A 206 -23.10 -11.94 -3.05
C ASP A 206 -24.65 -11.93 -2.95
N GLU A 207 -25.27 -10.75 -2.82
CA GLU A 207 -26.73 -10.57 -2.80
C GLU A 207 -27.31 -10.31 -4.20
N LEU A 208 -26.46 -10.12 -5.21
CA LEU A 208 -26.90 -9.88 -6.59
C LEU A 208 -27.32 -11.18 -7.27
N THR A 209 -28.29 -11.06 -8.21
CA THR A 209 -28.81 -12.18 -8.99
C THR A 209 -28.94 -11.82 -10.49
N LEU A 210 -28.81 -12.82 -11.35
CA LEU A 210 -29.09 -12.69 -12.78
C LEU A 210 -30.59 -12.83 -13.14
N GLU A 211 -31.43 -13.19 -12.19
CA GLU A 211 -32.88 -13.33 -12.41
C GLU A 211 -33.55 -11.96 -12.59
N SER A 212 -33.17 -10.98 -11.77
CA SER A 212 -33.62 -9.60 -11.89
C SER A 212 -33.15 -8.95 -13.20
N SER A 213 -34.07 -8.34 -13.92
CA SER A 213 -33.77 -7.68 -15.20
C SER A 213 -32.80 -6.50 -15.01
N LEU A 214 -32.98 -5.69 -13.97
CA LEU A 214 -32.13 -4.55 -13.65
C LEU A 214 -30.72 -5.01 -13.29
N GLN A 215 -30.60 -5.96 -12.35
CA GLN A 215 -29.30 -6.48 -11.89
C GLN A 215 -28.56 -7.16 -13.03
N ARG A 216 -29.24 -7.90 -13.89
CA ARG A 216 -28.66 -8.54 -15.09
C ARG A 216 -28.10 -7.50 -16.07
N HIS A 217 -28.82 -6.39 -16.33
CA HIS A 217 -28.30 -5.31 -17.20
C HIS A 217 -27.08 -4.65 -16.58
N PHE A 218 -27.07 -4.43 -15.27
CA PHE A 218 -25.93 -3.89 -14.55
C PHE A 218 -24.72 -4.82 -14.65
N LEU A 219 -24.90 -6.12 -14.35
CA LEU A 219 -23.85 -7.13 -14.42
C LEU A 219 -23.33 -7.33 -15.85
N TYR A 220 -24.19 -7.30 -16.85
CA TYR A 220 -23.78 -7.36 -18.26
C TYR A 220 -22.98 -6.11 -18.66
N ASN A 221 -23.38 -4.91 -18.23
CA ASN A 221 -22.59 -3.73 -18.45
C ASN A 221 -21.20 -3.87 -17.80
N ALA A 222 -21.12 -4.39 -16.59
CA ALA A 222 -19.87 -4.59 -15.85
C ALA A 222 -18.87 -5.51 -16.59
N ILE A 223 -19.35 -6.59 -17.23
CA ILE A 223 -18.48 -7.58 -17.88
C ILE A 223 -18.32 -7.39 -19.39
N LEU A 224 -19.35 -6.90 -20.08
CA LEU A 224 -19.30 -6.71 -21.53
C LEU A 224 -18.57 -5.41 -21.88
N ASN A 225 -18.93 -4.30 -21.22
CA ASN A 225 -18.28 -3.01 -21.39
C ASN A 225 -16.98 -2.96 -20.53
N ASN A 226 -16.04 -3.88 -20.80
CA ASN A 226 -14.86 -4.14 -19.98
C ASN A 226 -13.77 -4.80 -20.84
N ASP A 227 -12.54 -4.32 -20.71
CA ASP A 227 -11.39 -4.80 -21.50
C ASP A 227 -10.50 -5.77 -20.70
N ALA A 228 -10.74 -5.93 -19.39
CA ALA A 228 -10.05 -6.95 -18.60
C ALA A 228 -10.47 -8.36 -19.03
N SER A 229 -9.61 -9.33 -18.87
CA SER A 229 -9.83 -10.74 -19.22
C SER A 229 -9.27 -11.68 -18.16
N ILE A 230 -9.76 -12.92 -18.16
CA ILE A 230 -9.22 -13.98 -17.30
C ILE A 230 -8.45 -14.95 -18.17
N THR A 231 -7.15 -15.12 -17.90
CA THR A 231 -6.28 -16.07 -18.60
C THR A 231 -5.57 -16.94 -17.56
N ASP A 232 -5.69 -18.25 -17.69
CA ASP A 232 -5.10 -19.23 -16.75
C ASP A 232 -5.47 -18.96 -15.27
N GLY A 233 -6.70 -18.52 -15.01
CA GLY A 233 -7.20 -18.22 -13.66
C GLY A 233 -6.67 -16.91 -13.06
N LYS A 234 -5.95 -16.09 -13.85
CA LYS A 234 -5.49 -14.76 -13.45
C LYS A 234 -6.25 -13.71 -14.23
N VAL A 235 -6.72 -12.70 -13.51
CA VAL A 235 -7.35 -11.52 -14.12
C VAL A 235 -6.26 -10.58 -14.63
N LEU A 236 -6.37 -10.21 -15.90
CA LEU A 236 -5.45 -9.29 -16.59
C LEU A 236 -6.24 -8.07 -17.07
N GLY A 237 -5.79 -6.88 -16.73
CA GLY A 237 -6.43 -5.60 -17.12
C GLY A 237 -6.27 -4.51 -16.09
N ASP A 238 -6.98 -3.40 -16.30
CA ASP A 238 -7.07 -2.32 -15.32
C ASP A 238 -7.65 -2.84 -13.99
N PRO A 239 -7.11 -2.43 -12.82
CA PRO A 239 -7.61 -2.90 -11.52
C PRO A 239 -9.11 -2.67 -11.29
N THR A 240 -9.65 -1.53 -11.78
CA THR A 240 -11.08 -1.21 -11.69
C THR A 240 -11.93 -2.17 -12.51
N GLU A 241 -11.47 -2.49 -13.70
CA GLU A 241 -12.15 -3.43 -14.61
C GLU A 241 -12.04 -4.87 -14.12
N SER A 242 -10.88 -5.22 -13.59
CA SER A 242 -10.63 -6.52 -12.96
C SER A 242 -11.59 -6.78 -11.79
N ALA A 243 -11.82 -5.76 -10.94
CA ALA A 243 -12.76 -5.84 -9.82
C ALA A 243 -14.20 -6.15 -10.27
N LEU A 244 -14.62 -5.58 -11.39
CA LEU A 244 -15.96 -5.83 -11.96
C LEU A 244 -16.11 -7.27 -12.49
N LEU A 245 -15.06 -7.83 -13.10
CA LEU A 245 -15.06 -9.23 -13.52
C LEU A 245 -15.14 -10.16 -12.31
N GLU A 246 -14.38 -9.90 -11.27
CA GLU A 246 -14.39 -10.71 -10.04
C GLU A 246 -15.74 -10.66 -9.34
N MET A 247 -16.36 -9.47 -9.23
CA MET A 247 -17.72 -9.32 -8.73
C MET A 247 -18.69 -10.24 -9.49
N PHE A 248 -18.62 -10.28 -10.81
CA PHE A 248 -19.47 -11.15 -11.60
C PHE A 248 -19.24 -12.64 -11.31
N HIS A 249 -17.98 -13.04 -11.13
CA HIS A 249 -17.64 -14.42 -10.74
C HIS A 249 -18.21 -14.79 -9.37
N GLU A 250 -18.15 -13.90 -8.38
CA GLU A 250 -18.74 -14.11 -7.06
C GLU A 250 -20.24 -14.34 -7.14
N VAL A 251 -20.95 -13.48 -7.88
CA VAL A 251 -22.41 -13.62 -8.10
C VAL A 251 -22.72 -15.00 -8.68
N ARG A 252 -21.95 -15.45 -9.66
CA ARG A 252 -22.14 -16.76 -10.29
C ARG A 252 -21.86 -17.94 -9.37
N LEU A 253 -20.74 -17.89 -8.63
CA LEU A 253 -20.37 -18.96 -7.69
C LEU A 253 -21.42 -19.13 -6.59
N ASN A 254 -22.05 -18.05 -6.15
CA ASN A 254 -23.11 -18.12 -5.15
C ASN A 254 -24.42 -18.69 -5.72
N GLN A 255 -24.76 -18.37 -6.95
CA GLN A 255 -25.93 -18.98 -7.63
C GLN A 255 -25.74 -20.49 -7.85
N ASP A 256 -24.56 -20.92 -8.31
CA ASP A 256 -24.26 -22.35 -8.52
C ASP A 256 -24.28 -23.18 -7.22
N ARG A 257 -24.03 -22.54 -6.07
CA ARG A 257 -24.17 -23.19 -4.74
C ARG A 257 -25.62 -23.36 -4.28
N THR A 258 -26.51 -22.49 -4.73
CA THR A 258 -27.93 -22.53 -4.38
C THR A 258 -28.75 -23.43 -5.31
N GLU A 259 -28.31 -23.61 -6.54
CA GLU A 259 -28.94 -24.48 -7.52
C GLU A 259 -28.20 -25.82 -7.59
N ASN A 260 -28.78 -26.87 -7.02
CA ASN A 260 -28.31 -28.28 -7.06
C ASN A 260 -28.37 -28.87 -8.47
N VAL A 261 -27.83 -28.23 -9.49
CA VAL A 261 -27.89 -28.69 -10.87
C VAL A 261 -26.50 -28.60 -11.49
N GLY A 262 -25.98 -29.73 -11.92
CA GLY A 262 -24.76 -29.85 -12.72
C GLY A 262 -24.90 -29.23 -14.13
N GLN A 263 -25.27 -27.95 -14.19
CA GLN A 263 -25.26 -27.14 -15.41
C GLN A 263 -23.96 -26.37 -15.51
N LEU A 264 -23.35 -26.47 -16.68
CA LEU A 264 -22.15 -25.77 -17.14
C LEU A 264 -22.13 -24.34 -16.61
N THR A 265 -21.14 -24.03 -15.78
CA THR A 265 -20.80 -22.68 -15.35
C THR A 265 -20.60 -21.81 -16.60
N ILE A 266 -21.52 -20.91 -16.88
CA ILE A 266 -21.36 -19.97 -17.99
C ILE A 266 -20.29 -18.97 -17.55
N GLN A 267 -19.08 -19.16 -18.05
CA GLN A 267 -17.96 -18.24 -17.83
C GLN A 267 -18.25 -16.92 -18.56
N GLU A 268 -17.69 -15.80 -18.09
CA GLU A 268 -17.82 -14.50 -18.77
C GLU A 268 -17.42 -14.58 -20.24
N GLU A 269 -16.41 -15.39 -20.56
CA GLU A 269 -15.98 -15.63 -21.94
C GLU A 269 -17.11 -16.22 -22.80
N THR A 270 -17.92 -17.11 -22.24
CA THR A 270 -19.09 -17.65 -22.93
C THR A 270 -20.12 -16.56 -23.20
N ILE A 271 -20.36 -15.66 -22.23
CA ILE A 271 -21.30 -14.52 -22.42
C ILE A 271 -20.76 -13.56 -23.47
N ARG A 272 -19.47 -13.22 -23.43
CA ARG A 272 -18.81 -12.36 -24.44
C ARG A 272 -18.88 -12.98 -25.84
N ASN A 273 -18.69 -14.29 -25.95
CA ASN A 273 -18.82 -15.01 -27.22
C ASN A 273 -20.27 -15.07 -27.74
N MET A 274 -21.26 -15.18 -26.83
CA MET A 274 -22.69 -15.17 -27.19
C MET A 274 -23.20 -13.76 -27.53
N ILE A 275 -22.62 -12.72 -26.94
CA ILE A 275 -22.99 -11.31 -27.09
C ILE A 275 -21.73 -10.53 -27.52
N PRO A 276 -21.30 -10.66 -28.78
CA PRO A 276 -20.09 -10.00 -29.24
C PRO A 276 -20.27 -8.47 -29.27
N ARG A 277 -19.22 -7.76 -28.93
CA ARG A 277 -19.13 -6.31 -29.04
C ARG A 277 -19.25 -5.90 -30.50
N LEU A 278 -20.20 -5.04 -30.82
CA LEU A 278 -20.43 -4.55 -32.19
C LEU A 278 -19.59 -3.30 -32.48
N GLU A 279 -19.61 -2.36 -31.57
CA GLU A 279 -18.92 -1.07 -31.65
C GLU A 279 -18.49 -0.64 -30.25
N GLU A 280 -17.46 0.20 -30.18
CA GLU A 280 -16.97 0.76 -28.90
C GLU A 280 -16.49 2.18 -29.06
N ILE A 281 -16.60 2.96 -27.98
CA ILE A 281 -15.88 4.18 -27.74
C ILE A 281 -15.07 3.95 -26.46
N PRO A 282 -13.73 3.77 -26.58
CA PRO A 282 -12.88 3.46 -25.44
C PRO A 282 -12.94 4.53 -24.35
N PHE A 283 -12.45 4.19 -23.16
CA PHE A 283 -12.33 5.17 -22.08
C PHE A 283 -11.45 6.34 -22.51
N ASP A 284 -11.92 7.53 -22.17
CA ASP A 284 -11.20 8.78 -22.38
C ASP A 284 -11.31 9.64 -21.12
N SER A 285 -10.20 10.24 -20.68
CA SER A 285 -10.11 10.95 -19.40
C SER A 285 -10.81 12.30 -19.39
N GLU A 286 -10.94 12.98 -20.52
CA GLU A 286 -11.72 14.23 -20.61
C GLU A 286 -13.21 13.89 -20.53
N ARG A 287 -13.61 12.85 -21.24
CA ARG A 287 -14.97 12.33 -21.29
C ARG A 287 -15.34 11.52 -20.04
N LYS A 288 -14.35 10.94 -19.34
CA LYS A 288 -14.46 10.11 -18.12
C LYS A 288 -15.49 8.99 -18.20
N CYS A 289 -15.70 8.43 -19.37
CA CYS A 289 -16.59 7.30 -19.59
C CYS A 289 -16.13 6.44 -20.76
N MET A 290 -16.66 5.21 -20.80
CA MET A 290 -16.50 4.23 -21.85
C MET A 290 -17.87 3.73 -22.26
N SER A 291 -18.08 3.51 -23.56
CA SER A 291 -19.34 3.00 -24.11
C SER A 291 -19.09 1.89 -25.10
N SER A 292 -19.89 0.83 -25.02
CA SER A 292 -19.83 -0.27 -25.96
C SER A 292 -21.24 -0.72 -26.35
N LYS A 293 -21.39 -1.14 -27.61
CA LYS A 293 -22.67 -1.49 -28.21
C LYS A 293 -22.76 -2.98 -28.41
N TYR A 294 -23.91 -3.55 -28.09
CA TYR A 294 -24.20 -4.97 -28.15
C TYR A 294 -25.58 -5.26 -28.73
N ARG A 295 -25.76 -6.48 -29.23
CA ARG A 295 -27.09 -7.00 -29.60
C ARG A 295 -27.48 -8.11 -28.64
N LEU A 296 -28.45 -7.81 -27.78
CA LEU A 296 -29.01 -8.80 -26.86
C LEU A 296 -30.01 -9.72 -27.58
N ARG A 297 -30.39 -10.83 -26.93
CA ARG A 297 -31.39 -11.74 -27.47
C ARG A 297 -32.71 -11.00 -27.75
N GLY A 298 -33.23 -11.05 -28.98
CA GLY A 298 -34.44 -10.35 -29.40
C GLY A 298 -34.20 -9.22 -30.41
N GLU A 299 -32.99 -9.11 -30.97
CA GLU A 299 -32.59 -8.14 -32.02
C GLU A 299 -32.48 -6.66 -31.54
N GLU A 300 -32.73 -6.38 -30.27
CA GLU A 300 -32.54 -5.03 -29.74
C GLU A 300 -31.07 -4.69 -29.53
N GLU A 301 -30.63 -3.59 -30.12
CA GLU A 301 -29.29 -3.05 -29.87
C GLU A 301 -29.30 -2.17 -28.61
N ILE A 302 -28.32 -2.43 -27.72
CA ILE A 302 -28.13 -1.71 -26.48
C ILE A 302 -26.72 -1.14 -26.43
N ILE A 303 -26.63 0.10 -25.96
CA ILE A 303 -25.38 0.75 -25.60
C ILE A 303 -25.26 0.66 -24.10
N PHE A 304 -24.15 0.09 -23.62
CA PHE A 304 -23.74 0.12 -22.23
C PHE A 304 -22.67 1.20 -22.04
N THR A 305 -22.84 2.02 -21.02
CA THR A 305 -21.89 3.08 -20.67
C THR A 305 -21.53 2.97 -19.19
N LYS A 306 -20.24 3.06 -18.89
CA LYS A 306 -19.73 3.17 -17.51
C LYS A 306 -18.82 4.38 -17.40
N GLY A 307 -18.74 5.00 -16.22
CA GLY A 307 -17.87 6.17 -16.04
C GLY A 307 -18.04 6.88 -14.70
N ALA A 308 -17.46 8.06 -14.60
CA ALA A 308 -17.55 8.90 -13.42
C ALA A 308 -19.01 9.30 -13.13
N VAL A 309 -19.38 9.29 -11.84
CA VAL A 309 -20.77 9.51 -11.40
C VAL A 309 -21.29 10.88 -11.84
N ASP A 310 -20.50 11.94 -11.67
CA ASP A 310 -20.82 13.32 -12.04
C ASP A 310 -21.09 13.47 -13.54
N ILE A 311 -20.32 12.77 -14.37
CA ILE A 311 -20.46 12.80 -15.83
C ILE A 311 -21.71 12.02 -16.28
N LEU A 312 -21.88 10.79 -15.79
CA LEU A 312 -23.00 9.96 -16.21
C LEU A 312 -24.34 10.51 -15.77
N LEU A 313 -24.45 11.06 -14.56
CA LEU A 313 -25.69 11.68 -14.10
C LEU A 313 -26.15 12.82 -15.00
N ASN A 314 -25.24 13.63 -15.52
CA ASN A 314 -25.55 14.71 -16.45
C ASN A 314 -26.02 14.22 -17.86
N ARG A 315 -25.71 12.97 -18.21
CA ARG A 315 -26.07 12.33 -19.49
C ARG A 315 -27.30 11.44 -19.39
N CYS A 316 -27.78 11.15 -18.17
CA CYS A 316 -28.96 10.33 -17.93
C CYS A 316 -30.23 11.18 -17.89
N ILE A 317 -31.26 10.71 -18.59
CA ILE A 317 -32.63 11.30 -18.57
C ILE A 317 -33.61 10.42 -17.80
N ASN A 318 -33.25 9.16 -17.54
CA ASN A 318 -34.07 8.22 -16.82
C ASN A 318 -33.22 7.47 -15.78
N VAL A 319 -33.90 6.89 -14.79
CA VAL A 319 -33.36 5.94 -13.81
C VAL A 319 -34.15 4.63 -13.89
N ALA A 320 -33.45 3.50 -13.92
CA ALA A 320 -34.06 2.18 -13.93
C ALA A 320 -34.34 1.69 -12.49
N TYR A 321 -35.56 1.22 -12.29
CA TYR A 321 -35.97 0.44 -11.12
C TYR A 321 -36.34 -0.97 -11.57
N GLU A 322 -36.58 -1.89 -10.62
CA GLU A 322 -36.86 -3.28 -10.92
C GLU A 322 -38.07 -3.46 -11.84
N GLU A 323 -39.15 -2.73 -11.58
CA GLU A 323 -40.43 -2.88 -12.29
C GLU A 323 -40.69 -1.76 -13.32
N GLU A 324 -39.96 -0.63 -13.26
CA GLU A 324 -40.23 0.54 -14.09
C GLU A 324 -38.98 1.40 -14.36
N ILE A 325 -39.05 2.17 -15.41
CA ILE A 325 -38.09 3.25 -15.73
C ILE A 325 -38.77 4.58 -15.43
N ARG A 326 -38.14 5.39 -14.56
CA ARG A 326 -38.61 6.71 -14.17
C ARG A 326 -37.78 7.82 -14.80
N PRO A 327 -38.35 8.99 -15.04
CA PRO A 327 -37.57 10.17 -15.41
C PRO A 327 -36.55 10.53 -14.33
N MET A 328 -35.35 10.96 -14.73
CA MET A 328 -34.31 11.45 -13.85
C MET A 328 -34.67 12.87 -13.42
N ASP A 329 -35.25 13.04 -12.24
CA ASP A 329 -35.53 14.31 -11.64
C ASP A 329 -34.49 14.73 -10.58
N ASN A 330 -34.60 15.96 -10.07
CA ASN A 330 -33.67 16.47 -9.05
C ASN A 330 -33.68 15.66 -7.76
N VAL A 331 -34.79 14.97 -7.44
CA VAL A 331 -34.88 14.14 -6.24
C VAL A 331 -34.06 12.86 -6.42
N GLU A 332 -34.18 12.23 -7.60
CA GLU A 332 -33.37 11.03 -7.91
C GLU A 332 -31.88 11.36 -8.01
N ILE A 333 -31.52 12.48 -8.64
CA ILE A 333 -30.12 12.95 -8.69
C ILE A 333 -29.57 13.15 -7.27
N ALA A 334 -30.33 13.82 -6.41
CA ALA A 334 -29.90 14.08 -5.03
C ALA A 334 -29.73 12.78 -4.21
N LYS A 335 -30.57 11.77 -4.40
CA LYS A 335 -30.42 10.45 -3.77
C LYS A 335 -29.13 9.75 -4.20
N ILE A 336 -28.87 9.71 -5.51
CA ILE A 336 -27.68 9.07 -6.08
C ILE A 336 -26.43 9.82 -5.64
N GLN A 337 -26.43 11.16 -5.66
CA GLN A 337 -25.31 11.97 -5.19
C GLN A 337 -25.02 11.75 -3.71
N LYS A 338 -26.07 11.67 -2.87
CA LYS A 338 -25.92 11.36 -1.43
C LYS A 338 -25.29 9.99 -1.22
N GLN A 339 -25.68 8.98 -1.99
CA GLN A 339 -25.09 7.65 -1.91
C GLN A 339 -23.64 7.64 -2.39
N ASN A 340 -23.34 8.33 -3.50
CA ASN A 340 -21.98 8.51 -3.98
C ASN A 340 -21.08 9.21 -2.93
N GLN A 341 -21.61 10.25 -2.28
CA GLN A 341 -20.90 10.93 -1.19
C GLN A 341 -20.63 9.98 -0.02
N HIS A 342 -21.63 9.21 0.38
CA HIS A 342 -21.49 8.20 1.45
C HIS A 342 -20.39 7.19 1.12
N PHE A 343 -20.37 6.64 -0.09
CA PHE A 343 -19.32 5.73 -0.54
C PHE A 343 -17.94 6.40 -0.53
N SER A 344 -17.85 7.63 -1.04
CA SER A 344 -16.59 8.37 -1.09
C SER A 344 -16.05 8.73 0.30
N GLU A 345 -16.92 9.07 1.26
CA GLU A 345 -16.55 9.33 2.66
C GLU A 345 -16.02 8.07 3.35
N ASN A 346 -16.47 6.88 2.91
CA ASN A 346 -15.94 5.59 3.34
C ASN A 346 -14.67 5.13 2.57
N GLY A 347 -14.13 6.01 1.73
CA GLY A 347 -12.90 5.74 0.99
C GLY A 347 -13.08 4.83 -0.22
N LEU A 348 -14.32 4.59 -0.66
CA LEU A 348 -14.62 3.75 -1.82
C LEU A 348 -14.53 4.56 -3.12
N ARG A 349 -13.96 3.96 -4.14
CA ARG A 349 -13.99 4.45 -5.52
C ARG A 349 -15.32 4.09 -6.14
N VAL A 350 -16.04 5.06 -6.70
CA VAL A 350 -17.38 4.84 -7.25
C VAL A 350 -17.38 4.94 -8.76
N LEU A 351 -17.98 3.95 -9.41
CA LEU A 351 -18.21 3.91 -10.85
C LEU A 351 -19.72 3.84 -11.12
N ALA A 352 -20.22 4.69 -12.02
CA ALA A 352 -21.61 4.69 -12.45
C ALA A 352 -21.81 3.85 -13.71
N PHE A 353 -23.02 3.29 -13.83
CA PHE A 353 -23.44 2.44 -14.93
C PHE A 353 -24.76 2.94 -15.51
N ALA A 354 -24.81 3.00 -16.82
CA ALA A 354 -26.01 3.41 -17.55
C ALA A 354 -26.17 2.61 -18.85
N CYS A 355 -27.35 2.60 -19.41
CA CYS A 355 -27.62 1.96 -20.71
C CYS A 355 -28.60 2.77 -21.55
N LYS A 356 -28.64 2.45 -22.84
CA LYS A 356 -29.62 3.03 -23.77
C LYS A 356 -29.93 2.03 -24.89
N LYS A 357 -31.19 1.81 -25.20
CA LYS A 357 -31.59 1.12 -26.42
C LYS A 357 -31.41 2.06 -27.60
N SER A 358 -30.60 1.70 -28.57
CA SER A 358 -30.31 2.57 -29.74
C SER A 358 -29.81 1.75 -30.92
N GLY A 359 -30.44 1.91 -32.07
CA GLY A 359 -29.96 1.43 -33.35
C GLY A 359 -29.05 2.44 -34.08
N GLY A 360 -28.35 1.96 -35.13
CA GLY A 360 -27.39 2.73 -35.93
C GLY A 360 -26.04 2.93 -35.24
N GLU A 361 -25.10 3.58 -35.91
CA GLU A 361 -23.70 3.75 -35.50
C GLU A 361 -23.56 4.37 -34.10
N LEU A 362 -22.59 3.88 -33.29
CA LEU A 362 -22.27 4.40 -31.97
C LEU A 362 -21.42 5.69 -32.12
N THR A 363 -21.94 6.80 -31.65
CA THR A 363 -21.23 8.09 -31.65
C THR A 363 -21.21 8.71 -30.26
N VAL A 364 -20.30 9.64 -30.01
CA VAL A 364 -20.19 10.34 -28.71
C VAL A 364 -21.50 11.07 -28.35
N GLU A 365 -22.26 11.55 -29.36
CA GLU A 365 -23.56 12.21 -29.17
C GLU A 365 -24.62 11.22 -28.60
N LYS A 366 -24.51 9.93 -28.93
CA LYS A 366 -25.40 8.88 -28.41
C LYS A 366 -25.13 8.48 -26.96
N GLU A 367 -24.03 8.92 -26.38
CA GLU A 367 -23.76 8.81 -24.93
C GLU A 367 -24.64 9.74 -24.08
N ASN A 368 -25.60 10.46 -24.68
CA ASN A 368 -26.59 11.26 -23.99
C ASN A 368 -27.98 10.60 -24.07
N GLY A 369 -28.86 10.97 -23.13
CA GLY A 369 -30.21 10.39 -23.04
C GLY A 369 -30.18 8.95 -22.55
N LEU A 370 -29.25 8.65 -21.63
CA LEU A 370 -29.05 7.34 -21.03
C LEU A 370 -30.08 7.07 -19.91
N THR A 371 -30.25 5.81 -19.57
CA THR A 371 -30.96 5.34 -18.39
C THR A 371 -29.94 4.87 -17.36
N PHE A 372 -29.91 5.52 -16.21
CA PHE A 372 -29.03 5.15 -15.09
C PHE A 372 -29.44 3.80 -14.53
N LEU A 373 -28.48 2.90 -14.36
CA LEU A 373 -28.66 1.56 -13.78
C LEU A 373 -28.29 1.52 -12.31
N GLY A 374 -27.09 2.03 -11.96
CA GLY A 374 -26.59 1.96 -10.60
C GLY A 374 -25.14 2.40 -10.43
N LEU A 375 -24.62 2.18 -9.22
CA LEU A 375 -23.24 2.45 -8.85
C LEU A 375 -22.55 1.16 -8.38
N ALA A 376 -21.28 1.00 -8.72
CA ALA A 376 -20.38 0.06 -8.04
C ALA A 376 -19.38 0.84 -7.21
N ALA A 377 -19.27 0.50 -5.93
CA ALA A 377 -18.33 1.09 -4.99
C ALA A 377 -17.24 0.06 -4.65
N MET A 378 -15.99 0.42 -4.86
CA MET A 378 -14.86 -0.51 -4.78
C MET A 378 -13.68 0.09 -4.03
N ALA A 379 -12.91 -0.76 -3.38
CA ALA A 379 -11.68 -0.41 -2.68
C ALA A 379 -10.65 -1.54 -2.79
N ASP A 380 -9.42 -1.25 -2.39
CA ASP A 380 -8.41 -2.25 -2.07
C ASP A 380 -8.64 -2.66 -0.60
N PRO A 381 -9.22 -3.85 -0.33
CA PRO A 381 -9.63 -4.21 1.02
C PRO A 381 -8.43 -4.48 1.94
N PRO A 382 -8.56 -4.18 3.23
CA PRO A 382 -7.59 -4.64 4.21
C PRO A 382 -7.51 -6.17 4.22
N ARG A 383 -6.30 -6.69 4.47
CA ARG A 383 -6.13 -8.12 4.74
C ARG A 383 -6.76 -8.44 6.11
N GLU A 384 -7.50 -9.53 6.22
CA GLU A 384 -8.12 -9.94 7.50
C GLU A 384 -7.06 -10.15 8.59
N GLU A 385 -5.93 -10.74 8.22
CA GLU A 385 -4.80 -10.96 9.11
C GLU A 385 -4.20 -9.64 9.63
N SER A 386 -4.24 -8.56 8.84
CA SER A 386 -3.76 -7.24 9.25
C SER A 386 -4.61 -6.63 10.37
N ILE A 387 -5.93 -6.85 10.34
CA ILE A 387 -6.85 -6.37 11.39
C ILE A 387 -6.50 -7.03 12.72
N GLN A 388 -6.36 -8.36 12.72
CA GLN A 388 -6.00 -9.10 13.91
C GLN A 388 -4.61 -8.71 14.40
N ALA A 389 -3.63 -8.59 13.50
CA ALA A 389 -2.27 -8.23 13.82
C ALA A 389 -2.15 -6.83 14.47
N VAL A 390 -2.90 -5.84 13.97
CA VAL A 390 -2.94 -4.50 14.58
C VAL A 390 -3.54 -4.55 15.99
N ALA A 391 -4.59 -5.34 16.20
CA ALA A 391 -5.16 -5.53 17.53
C ALA A 391 -4.16 -6.19 18.49
N ASP A 392 -3.38 -7.18 18.02
CA ASP A 392 -2.36 -7.86 18.80
C ASP A 392 -1.17 -6.94 19.10
N ALA A 393 -0.72 -6.15 18.12
CA ALA A 393 0.30 -5.12 18.30
C ALA A 393 -0.11 -4.13 19.41
N LYS A 394 -1.34 -3.65 19.35
CA LYS A 394 -1.88 -2.73 20.36
C LYS A 394 -1.92 -3.36 21.77
N ARG A 395 -2.30 -4.64 21.89
CA ARG A 395 -2.26 -5.38 23.16
C ARG A 395 -0.81 -5.56 23.69
N ALA A 396 0.16 -5.69 22.79
CA ALA A 396 1.57 -5.75 23.14
C ALA A 396 2.20 -4.38 23.46
N GLY A 397 1.45 -3.28 23.36
CA GLY A 397 1.95 -1.92 23.56
C GLY A 397 2.74 -1.37 22.35
N ILE A 398 2.65 -2.03 21.20
CA ILE A 398 3.28 -1.59 19.95
C ILE A 398 2.30 -0.70 19.20
N ARG A 399 2.73 0.50 18.85
CA ARG A 399 1.92 1.45 18.07
C ARG A 399 2.10 1.20 16.57
N THR A 400 0.99 1.02 15.86
CA THR A 400 0.99 0.96 14.39
C THR A 400 0.61 2.32 13.82
N VAL A 401 1.35 2.77 12.81
CA VAL A 401 1.15 4.03 12.08
C VAL A 401 1.08 3.72 10.60
N MET A 402 0.04 4.21 9.92
CA MET A 402 -0.13 4.05 8.48
C MET A 402 0.53 5.20 7.72
N ILE A 403 1.30 4.87 6.69
CA ILE A 403 1.98 5.82 5.82
C ILE A 403 1.65 5.45 4.37
N THR A 404 1.08 6.38 3.58
CA THR A 404 0.59 6.04 2.23
C THR A 404 0.65 7.20 1.24
N GLY A 405 0.74 6.89 -0.04
CA GLY A 405 0.52 7.83 -1.15
C GLY A 405 -0.94 8.20 -1.38
N ASP A 406 -1.89 7.43 -0.83
CA ASP A 406 -3.33 7.63 -0.99
C ASP A 406 -3.84 8.97 -0.47
N HIS A 407 -5.05 9.32 -0.94
CA HIS A 407 -5.77 10.48 -0.43
C HIS A 407 -6.15 10.31 1.05
N LYS A 408 -6.10 11.41 1.82
CA LYS A 408 -6.34 11.43 3.29
C LYS A 408 -7.66 10.75 3.69
N ILE A 409 -8.74 10.95 2.94
CA ILE A 409 -10.05 10.36 3.24
C ILE A 409 -9.99 8.84 3.12
N THR A 410 -9.44 8.32 2.04
CA THR A 410 -9.27 6.88 1.80
C THR A 410 -8.36 6.25 2.85
N ALA A 411 -7.22 6.88 3.14
CA ALA A 411 -6.27 6.40 4.15
C ALA A 411 -6.90 6.31 5.55
N VAL A 412 -7.65 7.34 5.96
CA VAL A 412 -8.35 7.35 7.26
C VAL A 412 -9.46 6.30 7.31
N ALA A 413 -10.23 6.12 6.23
CA ALA A 413 -11.29 5.11 6.17
C ALA A 413 -10.71 3.69 6.36
N ILE A 414 -9.64 3.35 5.63
CA ILE A 414 -8.95 2.06 5.75
C ILE A 414 -8.30 1.90 7.13
N ALA A 415 -7.64 2.94 7.64
CA ALA A 415 -7.02 2.92 8.96
C ALA A 415 -8.03 2.70 10.10
N LYS A 416 -9.25 3.24 9.97
CA LYS A 416 -10.36 2.94 10.89
C LYS A 416 -10.80 1.48 10.83
N ARG A 417 -10.93 0.93 9.63
CA ARG A 417 -11.33 -0.50 9.43
C ARG A 417 -10.30 -1.47 10.00
N ILE A 418 -9.00 -1.13 9.91
CA ILE A 418 -7.91 -1.95 10.45
C ILE A 418 -7.73 -1.75 11.97
N GLY A 419 -8.26 -0.65 12.55
CA GLY A 419 -8.09 -0.33 13.96
C GLY A 419 -6.85 0.49 14.30
N ILE A 420 -6.17 1.06 13.28
CA ILE A 420 -5.03 1.98 13.45
C ILE A 420 -5.48 3.38 13.85
N TYR A 421 -6.61 3.85 13.29
CA TYR A 421 -7.16 5.18 13.55
C TYR A 421 -8.38 5.12 14.47
N GLU A 422 -8.30 5.81 15.58
CA GLU A 422 -9.37 5.92 16.58
C GLU A 422 -9.81 7.37 16.75
N GLU A 423 -10.94 7.57 17.41
CA GLU A 423 -11.45 8.92 17.71
C GLU A 423 -10.44 9.69 18.56
N GLY A 424 -10.12 10.92 18.14
CA GLY A 424 -9.08 11.74 18.75
C GLY A 424 -7.68 11.59 18.14
N ASN A 425 -7.46 10.63 17.26
CA ASN A 425 -6.21 10.54 16.48
C ASN A 425 -6.18 11.57 15.35
N LEU A 426 -4.96 11.93 14.93
CA LEU A 426 -4.71 12.87 13.85
C LEU A 426 -4.30 12.12 12.57
N ALA A 427 -4.66 12.70 11.42
CA ALA A 427 -4.14 12.33 10.12
C ALA A 427 -3.55 13.58 9.47
N LEU A 428 -2.33 13.47 8.92
CA LEU A 428 -1.64 14.55 8.21
C LEU A 428 -1.41 14.18 6.75
N THR A 429 -1.49 15.19 5.88
CA THR A 429 -1.01 15.09 4.48
C THR A 429 0.47 15.46 4.40
N GLY A 430 1.13 15.12 3.29
CA GLY A 430 2.51 15.54 3.02
C GLY A 430 2.67 17.05 3.10
N THR A 431 1.74 17.84 2.54
CA THR A 431 1.75 19.31 2.60
C THR A 431 1.57 19.85 4.02
N GLU A 432 0.68 19.25 4.82
CA GLU A 432 0.52 19.58 6.24
C GLU A 432 1.79 19.22 7.03
N LEU A 433 2.46 18.13 6.67
CA LEU A 433 3.70 17.70 7.27
C LEU A 433 4.85 18.67 6.92
N ASP A 434 4.95 19.16 5.67
CA ASP A 434 5.95 20.15 5.25
C ASP A 434 5.81 21.48 6.00
N ALA A 435 4.56 21.90 6.22
CA ALA A 435 4.27 23.10 7.00
C ALA A 435 4.53 22.93 8.52
N CYS A 436 4.68 21.70 9.01
CA CYS A 436 4.86 21.40 10.44
C CYS A 436 6.35 21.45 10.83
N PRO A 437 6.78 22.36 11.75
CA PRO A 437 8.15 22.38 12.24
C PRO A 437 8.54 21.08 12.97
N GLU A 438 9.84 20.72 12.96
CA GLU A 438 10.36 19.50 13.59
C GLU A 438 9.94 19.34 15.06
N LYS A 439 10.06 20.43 15.87
CA LYS A 439 9.68 20.38 17.28
C LYS A 439 8.19 20.11 17.49
N GLU A 440 7.35 20.73 16.67
CA GLU A 440 5.91 20.55 16.74
C GLU A 440 5.51 19.12 16.31
N LEU A 441 6.18 18.57 15.29
CA LEU A 441 5.99 17.18 14.89
C LEU A 441 6.37 16.22 16.02
N GLU A 442 7.53 16.44 16.67
CA GLU A 442 7.99 15.62 17.80
C GLU A 442 7.00 15.64 18.98
N GLU A 443 6.34 16.79 19.24
CA GLU A 443 5.34 16.92 20.32
C GLU A 443 4.01 16.22 19.99
N LYS A 444 3.58 16.26 18.73
CA LYS A 444 2.27 15.74 18.30
C LYS A 444 2.30 14.31 17.78
N ILE A 445 3.48 13.74 17.53
CA ILE A 445 3.65 12.48 16.81
C ILE A 445 2.87 11.32 17.45
N ASP A 446 2.76 11.30 18.77
CA ASP A 446 2.01 10.29 19.51
C ASP A 446 0.48 10.32 19.21
N LYS A 447 -0.03 11.42 18.65
CA LYS A 447 -1.43 11.56 18.28
C LYS A 447 -1.69 11.25 16.81
N ILE A 448 -0.64 11.20 15.99
CA ILE A 448 -0.77 11.00 14.55
C ILE A 448 -0.72 9.51 14.25
N SER A 449 -1.78 8.98 13.64
CA SER A 449 -1.88 7.57 13.26
C SER A 449 -1.81 7.35 11.76
N VAL A 450 -2.05 8.39 10.94
CA VAL A 450 -2.10 8.30 9.48
C VAL A 450 -1.34 9.45 8.85
N TYR A 451 -0.47 9.12 7.90
CA TYR A 451 0.19 10.06 7.01
C TYR A 451 -0.18 9.73 5.56
N ALA A 452 -0.82 10.68 4.88
CA ALA A 452 -1.39 10.53 3.54
C ALA A 452 -0.68 11.43 2.52
N ARG A 453 -0.63 11.06 1.24
CA ARG A 453 0.03 11.82 0.18
C ARG A 453 1.48 12.17 0.51
N VAL A 454 2.23 11.22 1.06
CA VAL A 454 3.60 11.42 1.51
C VAL A 454 4.63 11.02 0.45
N SER A 455 5.72 11.79 0.38
CA SER A 455 6.90 11.49 -0.43
C SER A 455 7.88 10.57 0.32
N PRO A 456 8.90 10.00 -0.35
CA PRO A 456 9.98 9.25 0.30
C PRO A 456 10.70 10.04 1.41
N GLU A 457 10.89 11.35 1.22
CA GLU A 457 11.50 12.24 2.21
C GLU A 457 10.64 12.36 3.47
N HIS A 458 9.32 12.45 3.30
CA HIS A 458 8.37 12.45 4.41
C HIS A 458 8.44 11.15 5.21
N LYS A 459 8.54 9.98 4.53
CA LYS A 459 8.67 8.69 5.20
C LYS A 459 9.91 8.64 6.10
N ILE A 460 11.06 9.12 5.62
CA ILE A 460 12.28 9.25 6.43
C ILE A 460 12.07 10.19 7.62
N ARG A 461 11.43 11.33 7.39
CA ARG A 461 11.17 12.34 8.42
C ARG A 461 10.30 11.79 9.55
N ILE A 462 9.25 11.03 9.21
CA ILE A 462 8.38 10.38 10.18
C ILE A 462 9.17 9.36 11.02
N VAL A 463 9.93 8.49 10.38
CA VAL A 463 10.78 7.50 11.07
C VAL A 463 11.76 8.19 12.03
N LYS A 464 12.47 9.24 11.56
CA LYS A 464 13.41 10.00 12.40
C LYS A 464 12.72 10.66 13.59
N ALA A 465 11.53 11.20 13.42
CA ALA A 465 10.78 11.86 14.50
C ALA A 465 10.40 10.84 15.60
N TRP A 466 9.94 9.65 15.24
CA TRP A 466 9.71 8.58 16.21
C TRP A 466 11.00 8.11 16.91
N GLN A 467 12.09 7.98 16.16
CA GLN A 467 13.40 7.60 16.70
C GLN A 467 13.95 8.64 17.69
N LYS A 468 13.77 9.95 17.44
CA LYS A 468 14.17 11.03 18.35
C LYS A 468 13.42 10.99 19.69
N ARG A 469 12.19 10.47 19.69
CA ARG A 469 11.40 10.23 20.91
C ARG A 469 11.86 8.99 21.69
N GLY A 470 12.92 8.33 21.25
CA GLY A 470 13.48 7.13 21.90
C GLY A 470 12.79 5.81 21.52
N ASN A 471 11.92 5.83 20.50
CA ASN A 471 11.27 4.62 20.01
C ASN A 471 12.21 3.80 19.11
N ILE A 472 12.04 2.48 19.17
CA ILE A 472 12.60 1.55 18.19
C ILE A 472 11.55 1.36 17.09
N VAL A 473 11.89 1.77 15.88
CA VAL A 473 10.96 1.88 14.77
C VAL A 473 11.19 0.76 13.76
N SER A 474 10.13 -0.01 13.49
CA SER A 474 10.05 -0.86 12.30
C SER A 474 9.37 -0.08 11.16
N MET A 475 9.91 -0.14 9.95
CA MET A 475 9.26 0.40 8.74
C MET A 475 9.02 -0.73 7.77
N THR A 476 7.79 -0.83 7.24
CA THR A 476 7.45 -1.81 6.20
C THR A 476 7.15 -1.11 4.88
N GLY A 477 7.52 -1.75 3.78
CA GLY A 477 7.23 -1.24 2.43
C GLY A 477 7.61 -2.24 1.35
N ASP A 478 7.13 -2.02 0.15
CA ASP A 478 7.35 -2.87 -1.03
C ASP A 478 7.96 -2.11 -2.21
N GLY A 479 7.88 -0.79 -2.20
CA GLY A 479 8.29 0.10 -3.29
C GLY A 479 9.70 0.67 -3.18
N VAL A 480 10.20 1.21 -4.29
CA VAL A 480 11.45 1.99 -4.32
C VAL A 480 11.33 3.26 -3.47
N ASN A 481 10.14 3.84 -3.43
CA ASN A 481 9.78 5.00 -2.60
C ASN A 481 9.93 4.74 -1.08
N ASP A 482 9.90 3.47 -0.65
CA ASP A 482 10.06 3.07 0.75
C ASP A 482 11.52 2.84 1.13
N ALA A 483 12.36 2.51 0.16
CA ALA A 483 13.72 2.05 0.40
C ALA A 483 14.55 2.98 1.31
N PRO A 484 14.51 4.33 1.18
CA PRO A 484 15.23 5.20 2.09
C PRO A 484 14.71 5.15 3.53
N ALA A 485 13.39 4.99 3.72
CA ALA A 485 12.77 4.87 5.03
C ALA A 485 13.01 3.49 5.66
N LEU A 486 13.00 2.42 4.84
CA LEU A 486 13.41 1.07 5.26
C LEU A 486 14.83 1.08 5.80
N LYS A 487 15.76 1.73 5.10
CA LYS A 487 17.16 1.86 5.52
C LYS A 487 17.34 2.77 6.75
N GLN A 488 16.47 3.79 6.93
CA GLN A 488 16.51 4.71 8.07
C GLN A 488 15.98 4.07 9.35
N ALA A 489 15.00 3.18 9.27
CA ALA A 489 14.38 2.53 10.40
C ALA A 489 15.39 1.68 11.19
N ASP A 490 15.09 1.39 12.46
CA ASP A 490 15.89 0.45 13.25
C ASP A 490 15.73 -0.97 12.68
N ILE A 491 14.56 -1.24 12.06
CA ILE A 491 14.30 -2.46 11.29
C ILE A 491 13.48 -2.11 10.05
N GLY A 492 14.11 -2.16 8.87
CA GLY A 492 13.38 -2.15 7.60
C GLY A 492 12.88 -3.55 7.26
N VAL A 493 11.62 -3.67 6.88
CA VAL A 493 10.95 -4.92 6.51
C VAL A 493 10.39 -4.79 5.10
N ALA A 494 10.88 -5.59 4.17
CA ALA A 494 10.39 -5.61 2.79
C ALA A 494 9.49 -6.81 2.51
N MET A 495 8.56 -6.65 1.57
CA MET A 495 7.74 -7.72 1.03
C MET A 495 8.59 -8.62 0.11
N GLY A 496 8.42 -9.93 0.20
CA GLY A 496 9.24 -10.92 -0.53
C GLY A 496 8.68 -11.24 -1.90
N ILE A 497 7.34 -11.25 -2.05
CA ILE A 497 6.64 -11.59 -3.30
C ILE A 497 6.44 -10.32 -4.13
N THR A 498 5.76 -9.31 -3.59
CA THR A 498 5.40 -8.06 -4.29
C THR A 498 6.50 -7.01 -4.23
N GLY A 499 7.41 -7.11 -3.25
CA GLY A 499 8.45 -6.11 -3.02
C GLY A 499 9.47 -6.01 -4.16
N THR A 500 9.84 -4.78 -4.51
CA THR A 500 10.91 -4.51 -5.48
C THR A 500 12.28 -4.93 -4.92
N GLU A 501 13.22 -5.26 -5.81
CA GLU A 501 14.58 -5.62 -5.38
C GLU A 501 15.26 -4.48 -4.60
N VAL A 502 14.96 -3.22 -4.95
CA VAL A 502 15.49 -2.06 -4.24
C VAL A 502 14.98 -1.99 -2.78
N ALA A 503 13.69 -2.27 -2.57
CA ALA A 503 13.13 -2.35 -1.22
C ALA A 503 13.73 -3.53 -0.43
N LYS A 504 13.85 -4.70 -1.07
CA LYS A 504 14.49 -5.89 -0.47
C LYS A 504 15.95 -5.63 -0.10
N ASP A 505 16.69 -4.90 -0.94
CA ASP A 505 18.09 -4.57 -0.67
C ASP A 505 18.25 -3.58 0.47
N ALA A 506 17.34 -2.62 0.58
CA ALA A 506 17.35 -1.63 1.66
C ALA A 506 16.90 -2.19 3.01
N ALA A 507 16.14 -3.28 3.02
CA ALA A 507 15.56 -3.85 4.22
C ALA A 507 16.52 -4.76 4.97
N ALA A 508 16.41 -4.78 6.31
CA ALA A 508 17.11 -5.72 7.19
C ALA A 508 16.43 -7.09 7.30
N MET A 509 15.13 -7.16 6.95
CA MET A 509 14.31 -8.37 6.98
C MET A 509 13.37 -8.43 5.76
N ILE A 510 13.07 -9.63 5.26
CA ILE A 510 12.16 -9.88 4.15
C ILE A 510 11.08 -10.87 4.61
N LEU A 511 9.82 -10.54 4.34
CA LEU A 511 8.66 -11.42 4.58
C LEU A 511 8.38 -12.24 3.33
N THR A 512 8.51 -13.56 3.40
CA THR A 512 8.31 -14.47 2.25
C THR A 512 6.84 -14.71 1.92
N ASP A 513 5.93 -14.33 2.80
CA ASP A 513 4.48 -14.46 2.69
C ASP A 513 3.75 -13.13 2.45
N ASP A 514 4.49 -12.02 2.37
CA ASP A 514 3.96 -10.65 2.27
C ASP A 514 2.88 -10.32 3.33
N ASN A 515 2.96 -10.95 4.49
CA ASN A 515 1.95 -10.83 5.53
C ASN A 515 2.42 -9.94 6.68
N PHE A 516 1.74 -8.81 6.90
CA PHE A 516 2.00 -7.90 8.01
C PHE A 516 1.92 -8.61 9.39
N ALA A 517 1.02 -9.60 9.53
CA ALA A 517 0.85 -10.34 10.78
C ALA A 517 2.12 -11.10 11.20
N THR A 518 2.95 -11.51 10.23
CA THR A 518 4.22 -12.17 10.49
C THR A 518 5.17 -11.29 11.30
N ILE A 519 5.16 -9.96 11.10
CA ILE A 519 5.99 -9.03 11.88
C ILE A 519 5.59 -9.09 13.36
N ILE A 520 4.29 -9.10 13.64
CA ILE A 520 3.79 -9.14 15.02
C ILE A 520 4.10 -10.49 15.65
N THR A 521 3.89 -11.59 14.91
CA THR A 521 4.19 -12.95 15.38
C THR A 521 5.66 -13.11 15.78
N VAL A 522 6.59 -12.66 14.92
CA VAL A 522 8.02 -12.77 15.22
C VAL A 522 8.46 -11.78 16.30
N SER A 523 7.88 -10.58 16.39
CA SER A 523 8.12 -9.64 17.49
C SER A 523 7.66 -10.22 18.84
N TYR A 524 6.46 -10.81 18.88
CA TYR A 524 5.90 -11.39 20.10
C TYR A 524 6.64 -12.65 20.57
N THR A 525 7.10 -13.49 19.64
CA THR A 525 7.83 -14.72 19.95
C THR A 525 9.18 -14.43 20.64
N HIS A 526 9.75 -13.25 20.40
CA HIS A 526 10.96 -12.79 21.08
C HIS A 526 10.70 -12.15 22.44
N LEU A 527 9.54 -11.51 22.64
CA LEU A 527 9.13 -10.96 23.94
C LEU A 527 8.78 -12.07 24.94
N THR A 528 8.30 -13.21 24.46
CA THR A 528 7.97 -14.39 25.27
C THR A 528 9.06 -15.46 25.14
N LEU A 529 10.31 -15.16 25.52
CA LEU A 529 11.26 -16.22 25.81
C LEU A 529 10.67 -17.11 26.92
N PRO A 530 10.56 -18.43 26.73
CA PRO A 530 10.11 -19.29 27.81
C PRO A 530 11.08 -19.15 28.98
N THR A 531 10.61 -18.55 30.06
CA THR A 531 11.26 -18.59 31.35
C THR A 531 11.10 -20.02 31.91
N THR A 532 11.82 -20.95 31.35
CA THR A 532 11.98 -22.30 31.90
C THR A 532 13.45 -22.67 31.92
#